data_10780a316d380084dfd9511cdda796dd
#
_entry.id   10780a316d380084dfd9511cdda796dd
#
_cell.length_a   1.000
_cell.length_b   1.000
_cell.length_c   1.000
_cell.angle_alpha   90.00
_cell.angle_beta   90.00
_cell.angle_gamma   90.00
#
_symmetry.space_group_name_H-M   'P 1'
#
loop_
_entity.id
_entity.type
_entity.pdbx_description
1 polymer ?
#
loop_
_entity_poly.entity_id
_entity_poly.type
_entity_poly.pdbx_seq_one_letter_code
_entity_poly.pdbx_strand_id
1 'polypeptide(L)'
;MFLEKIFSHGKKEHQVTEDIERHIQLLCTACEIFKNSLERNDRNLIWEVIELERDADAVRRDVISHIYEGAFLPYIRPDLCKFVEIVDDVFDVLKDTAQYCLDYELPELLREESTRVALLNFRMCEMLLISFEAMLKGADLREKILGIRIYEKKIDDIKLILFKDAERVPVADFWVGKILSDLLTGLTGISDIIEDASDHLQIINVGTR
;
A
#
# COMPACT_ATOMS: atom_id res chain seq x y z
N MET A 1 -20.67 -16.36 -8.76
CA MET A 1 -22.16 -16.48 -8.55
C MET A 1 -22.62 -16.20 -7.12
N PHE A 2 -21.93 -16.65 -6.06
CA PHE A 2 -22.30 -16.30 -4.67
C PHE A 2 -21.68 -14.96 -4.24
N LEU A 3 -20.42 -14.70 -4.58
CA LEU A 3 -19.73 -13.42 -4.36
C LEU A 3 -20.42 -12.24 -5.04
N GLU A 4 -20.80 -12.36 -6.32
CA GLU A 4 -21.58 -11.33 -7.00
C GLU A 4 -22.87 -10.98 -6.23
N LYS A 5 -23.47 -11.97 -5.58
CA LYS A 5 -24.66 -11.76 -4.76
C LYS A 5 -24.39 -11.02 -3.46
N ILE A 6 -23.25 -11.23 -2.81
CA ILE A 6 -22.87 -10.55 -1.56
C ILE A 6 -22.53 -9.09 -1.81
N PHE A 7 -21.81 -8.80 -2.91
CA PHE A 7 -21.33 -7.45 -3.22
C PHE A 7 -22.28 -6.64 -4.11
N SER A 8 -23.35 -7.23 -4.68
CA SER A 8 -24.28 -6.56 -5.60
C SER A 8 -25.73 -6.42 -5.12
N HIS A 9 -26.07 -6.85 -3.90
CA HIS A 9 -27.48 -6.99 -3.49
C HIS A 9 -28.09 -5.75 -2.84
N GLY A 10 -27.33 -4.71 -2.55
CA GLY A 10 -27.85 -3.48 -1.98
C GLY A 10 -27.10 -2.24 -2.47
N LYS A 11 -27.76 -1.09 -2.42
CA LYS A 11 -27.15 0.20 -2.77
C LYS A 11 -25.96 0.54 -1.85
N LYS A 12 -26.04 0.09 -0.58
CA LYS A 12 -24.97 0.32 0.41
C LYS A 12 -23.75 -0.57 0.15
N GLU A 13 -23.94 -1.84 -0.20
CA GLU A 13 -22.85 -2.75 -0.55
C GLU A 13 -22.08 -2.26 -1.77
N HIS A 14 -22.79 -1.77 -2.77
CA HIS A 14 -22.16 -1.20 -3.97
C HIS A 14 -21.31 0.02 -3.61
N GLN A 15 -21.85 0.95 -2.80
CA GLN A 15 -21.13 2.14 -2.37
C GLN A 15 -19.84 1.79 -1.61
N VAL A 16 -19.93 0.87 -0.63
CA VAL A 16 -18.73 0.42 0.12
C VAL A 16 -17.70 -0.21 -0.80
N THR A 17 -18.15 -0.99 -1.78
CA THR A 17 -17.23 -1.62 -2.75
C THR A 17 -16.50 -0.57 -3.60
N GLU A 18 -17.23 0.44 -4.09
CA GLU A 18 -16.66 1.56 -4.85
C GLU A 18 -15.68 2.38 -3.98
N ASP A 19 -16.03 2.61 -2.71
CA ASP A 19 -15.17 3.36 -1.78
C ASP A 19 -13.88 2.58 -1.45
N ILE A 20 -13.95 1.25 -1.28
CA ILE A 20 -12.75 0.41 -1.09
C ILE A 20 -11.87 0.43 -2.36
N GLU A 21 -12.47 0.28 -3.53
CA GLU A 21 -11.75 0.37 -4.80
C GLU A 21 -11.05 1.72 -4.95
N ARG A 22 -11.75 2.81 -4.63
CA ARG A 22 -11.19 4.16 -4.62
C ARG A 22 -10.05 4.30 -3.62
N HIS A 23 -10.16 3.71 -2.43
CA HIS A 23 -9.09 3.72 -1.43
C HIS A 23 -7.80 3.08 -1.98
N ILE A 24 -7.91 1.92 -2.62
CA ILE A 24 -6.76 1.25 -3.25
C ILE A 24 -6.21 2.07 -4.44
N GLN A 25 -7.07 2.71 -5.25
CA GLN A 25 -6.65 3.58 -6.36
C GLN A 25 -5.87 4.80 -5.87
N LEU A 26 -6.29 5.42 -4.76
CA LEU A 26 -5.54 6.50 -4.11
C LEU A 26 -4.16 6.00 -3.66
N LEU A 27 -4.06 4.80 -3.09
CA LEU A 27 -2.79 4.19 -2.72
C LEU A 27 -1.86 3.99 -3.94
N CYS A 28 -2.38 3.47 -5.04
CA CYS A 28 -1.61 3.35 -6.28
C CYS A 28 -1.07 4.70 -6.73
N THR A 29 -1.91 5.74 -6.69
CA THR A 29 -1.53 7.10 -7.07
C THR A 29 -0.44 7.65 -6.15
N ALA A 30 -0.57 7.48 -4.84
CA ALA A 30 0.41 7.93 -3.86
C ALA A 30 1.77 7.23 -4.04
N CYS A 31 1.78 5.92 -4.27
CA CYS A 31 3.00 5.15 -4.55
C CYS A 31 3.66 5.59 -5.88
N GLU A 32 2.87 5.88 -6.93
CA GLU A 32 3.40 6.38 -8.19
C GLU A 32 4.04 7.76 -8.04
N ILE A 33 3.38 8.67 -7.32
CA ILE A 33 3.90 10.02 -7.05
C ILE A 33 5.17 9.93 -6.22
N PHE A 34 5.21 9.09 -5.18
CA PHE A 34 6.40 8.89 -4.37
C PHE A 34 7.57 8.33 -5.20
N LYS A 35 7.34 7.32 -6.04
CA LYS A 35 8.34 6.83 -6.99
C LYS A 35 8.87 7.96 -7.89
N ASN A 36 7.97 8.77 -8.46
CA ASN A 36 8.33 9.91 -9.32
C ASN A 36 9.13 10.97 -8.56
N SER A 37 8.84 11.19 -7.27
CA SER A 37 9.59 12.13 -6.42
C SER A 37 11.04 11.69 -6.25
N LEU A 38 11.28 10.39 -6.04
CA LEU A 38 12.64 9.83 -5.92
C LEU A 38 13.39 9.87 -7.26
N GLU A 39 12.73 9.53 -8.38
CA GLU A 39 13.34 9.56 -9.72
C GLU A 39 13.79 10.96 -10.12
N ARG A 40 12.97 11.98 -9.81
CA ARG A 40 13.20 13.36 -10.24
C ARG A 40 13.88 14.21 -9.19
N ASN A 41 14.07 13.69 -7.98
CA ASN A 41 14.49 14.43 -6.79
C ASN A 41 13.60 15.67 -6.55
N ASP A 42 12.28 15.51 -6.74
CA ASP A 42 11.30 16.60 -6.64
C ASP A 42 10.52 16.51 -5.32
N ARG A 43 10.90 17.38 -4.37
CA ARG A 43 10.28 17.45 -3.06
C ARG A 43 8.83 17.97 -3.09
N ASN A 44 8.42 18.65 -4.15
CA ASN A 44 7.03 19.14 -4.23
C ASN A 44 6.05 17.96 -4.33
N LEU A 45 6.45 16.87 -5.00
CA LEU A 45 5.64 15.66 -5.10
C LEU A 45 5.40 14.97 -3.75
N ILE A 46 6.27 15.20 -2.76
CA ILE A 46 6.07 14.66 -1.40
C ILE A 46 4.82 15.25 -0.74
N TRP A 47 4.56 16.55 -0.95
CA TRP A 47 3.35 17.18 -0.41
C TRP A 47 2.08 16.58 -1.01
N GLU A 48 2.10 16.19 -2.29
CA GLU A 48 0.97 15.50 -2.92
C GLU A 48 0.71 14.12 -2.28
N VAL A 49 1.77 13.38 -1.91
CA VAL A 49 1.63 12.11 -1.16
C VAL A 49 0.95 12.33 0.18
N ILE A 50 1.36 13.39 0.92
CA ILE A 50 0.80 13.72 2.24
C ILE A 50 -0.69 14.13 2.13
N GLU A 51 -1.07 14.86 1.09
CA GLU A 51 -2.48 15.23 0.86
C GLU A 51 -3.33 14.01 0.47
N LEU A 52 -2.78 13.10 -0.33
CA LEU A 52 -3.49 11.87 -0.72
C LEU A 52 -3.78 10.95 0.47
N GLU A 53 -2.90 10.88 1.47
CA GLU A 53 -3.19 10.14 2.71
C GLU A 53 -4.39 10.71 3.45
N ARG A 54 -4.54 12.04 3.53
CA ARG A 54 -5.71 12.66 4.16
C ARG A 54 -7.02 12.33 3.43
N ASP A 55 -6.97 12.32 2.09
CA ASP A 55 -8.11 11.93 1.28
C ASP A 55 -8.46 10.44 1.48
N ALA A 56 -7.44 9.59 1.55
CA ALA A 56 -7.59 8.15 1.78
C ALA A 56 -8.17 7.87 3.17
N ASP A 57 -7.69 8.54 4.23
CA ASP A 57 -8.22 8.43 5.60
C ASP A 57 -9.70 8.88 5.69
N ALA A 58 -10.12 9.87 4.89
CA ALA A 58 -11.53 10.22 4.78
C ALA A 58 -12.34 9.09 4.14
N VAL A 59 -11.87 8.51 3.05
CA VAL A 59 -12.53 7.36 2.39
C VAL A 59 -12.60 6.16 3.33
N ARG A 60 -11.54 5.84 4.06
CA ARG A 60 -11.53 4.77 5.06
C ARG A 60 -12.64 4.95 6.09
N ARG A 61 -12.78 6.17 6.66
CA ARG A 61 -13.83 6.48 7.65
C ARG A 61 -15.23 6.28 7.08
N ASP A 62 -15.45 6.68 5.83
CA ASP A 62 -16.74 6.50 5.15
C ASP A 62 -17.06 5.02 4.95
N VAL A 63 -16.08 4.23 4.48
CA VAL A 63 -16.22 2.76 4.34
C VAL A 63 -16.62 2.12 5.67
N ILE A 64 -15.88 2.40 6.74
CA ILE A 64 -16.13 1.83 8.08
C ILE A 64 -17.54 2.24 8.57
N SER A 65 -17.93 3.51 8.38
CA SER A 65 -19.26 4.00 8.76
C SER A 65 -20.38 3.24 8.04
N HIS A 66 -20.28 3.11 6.72
CA HIS A 66 -21.28 2.40 5.91
C HIS A 66 -21.37 0.90 6.27
N ILE A 67 -20.26 0.25 6.60
CA ILE A 67 -20.25 -1.13 7.08
C ILE A 67 -21.02 -1.24 8.41
N TYR A 68 -20.77 -0.34 9.36
CA TYR A 68 -21.48 -0.32 10.65
C TYR A 68 -22.98 0.05 10.51
N GLU A 69 -23.34 0.85 9.53
CA GLU A 69 -24.74 1.17 9.19
C GLU A 69 -25.50 0.01 8.55
N GLY A 70 -24.89 -1.13 8.40
CA GLY A 70 -25.53 -2.37 8.01
C GLY A 70 -25.27 -2.84 6.59
N ALA A 71 -24.28 -2.29 5.89
CA ALA A 71 -23.80 -2.91 4.66
C ALA A 71 -23.21 -4.29 4.97
N PHE A 72 -23.43 -5.23 4.05
CA PHE A 72 -22.98 -6.63 4.12
C PHE A 72 -23.53 -7.46 5.29
N LEU A 73 -23.37 -8.77 5.17
CA LEU A 73 -23.73 -9.72 6.21
C LEU A 73 -22.77 -9.60 7.40
N PRO A 74 -23.25 -9.77 8.65
CA PRO A 74 -22.44 -9.52 9.85
C PRO A 74 -21.13 -10.27 9.91
N TYR A 75 -21.05 -11.47 9.33
CA TYR A 75 -19.86 -12.32 9.39
C TYR A 75 -18.70 -11.84 8.51
N ILE A 76 -18.96 -11.06 7.44
CA ILE A 76 -17.90 -10.55 6.54
C ILE A 76 -17.39 -9.15 6.93
N ARG A 77 -18.18 -8.40 7.73
CA ARG A 77 -17.82 -7.03 8.11
C ARG A 77 -16.47 -6.90 8.79
N PRO A 78 -16.10 -7.77 9.76
CA PRO A 78 -14.79 -7.68 10.40
C PRO A 78 -13.63 -7.80 9.41
N ASP A 79 -13.76 -8.70 8.43
CA ASP A 79 -12.71 -8.94 7.45
C ASP A 79 -12.60 -7.77 6.45
N LEU A 80 -13.74 -7.16 6.05
CA LEU A 80 -13.72 -5.95 5.22
C LEU A 80 -13.11 -4.76 5.95
N CYS A 81 -13.49 -4.54 7.22
CA CYS A 81 -12.89 -3.49 8.05
C CYS A 81 -11.39 -3.71 8.19
N LYS A 82 -10.97 -4.94 8.50
CA LYS A 82 -9.55 -5.26 8.66
C LYS A 82 -8.76 -5.07 7.37
N PHE A 83 -9.31 -5.43 6.21
CA PHE A 83 -8.69 -5.18 4.92
C PHE A 83 -8.44 -3.69 4.67
N VAL A 84 -9.47 -2.86 4.91
CA VAL A 84 -9.37 -1.41 4.73
C VAL A 84 -8.37 -0.78 5.70
N GLU A 85 -8.29 -1.26 6.94
CA GLU A 85 -7.28 -0.85 7.92
C GLU A 85 -5.86 -1.20 7.45
N ILE A 86 -5.62 -2.41 6.92
CA ILE A 86 -4.29 -2.80 6.40
C ILE A 86 -3.90 -1.90 5.21
N VAL A 87 -4.83 -1.59 4.31
CA VAL A 87 -4.57 -0.66 3.20
C VAL A 87 -4.20 0.74 3.71
N ASP A 88 -4.86 1.20 4.77
CA ASP A 88 -4.56 2.47 5.43
C ASP A 88 -3.18 2.46 6.11
N ASP A 89 -2.79 1.35 6.75
CA ASP A 89 -1.45 1.16 7.32
C ASP A 89 -0.34 1.34 6.25
N VAL A 90 -0.61 0.95 4.97
CA VAL A 90 0.33 1.22 3.86
C VAL A 90 0.49 2.71 3.60
N PHE A 91 -0.62 3.48 3.63
CA PHE A 91 -0.57 4.94 3.47
C PHE A 91 0.23 5.61 4.59
N ASP A 92 0.02 5.20 5.84
CA ASP A 92 0.74 5.74 6.98
C ASP A 92 2.24 5.55 6.84
N VAL A 93 2.69 4.34 6.52
CA VAL A 93 4.12 4.06 6.32
C VAL A 93 4.67 4.79 5.09
N LEU A 94 3.90 4.89 4.00
CA LEU A 94 4.30 5.62 2.80
C LEU A 94 4.47 7.12 3.09
N LYS A 95 3.51 7.75 3.76
CA LYS A 95 3.55 9.16 4.18
C LYS A 95 4.74 9.43 5.08
N ASP A 96 4.93 8.62 6.14
CA ASP A 96 6.03 8.79 7.09
C ASP A 96 7.38 8.65 6.38
N THR A 97 7.51 7.67 5.48
CA THR A 97 8.70 7.48 4.64
C THR A 97 8.95 8.68 3.72
N ALA A 98 7.89 9.19 3.09
CA ALA A 98 7.96 10.35 2.20
C ALA A 98 8.37 11.62 2.96
N GLN A 99 7.89 11.82 4.19
CA GLN A 99 8.25 12.98 5.02
C GLN A 99 9.75 13.05 5.30
N TYR A 100 10.45 11.93 5.49
CA TYR A 100 11.90 11.95 5.63
C TYR A 100 12.62 12.55 4.40
N CYS A 101 12.05 12.41 3.20
CA CYS A 101 12.61 12.98 1.99
C CYS A 101 12.46 14.50 1.88
N LEU A 102 11.65 15.16 2.73
CA LEU A 102 11.57 16.62 2.77
C LEU A 102 12.84 17.26 3.37
N ASP A 103 13.35 16.64 4.42
CA ASP A 103 14.48 17.20 5.21
C ASP A 103 15.81 16.51 4.89
N TYR A 104 15.76 15.30 4.34
CA TYR A 104 16.94 14.49 4.04
C TYR A 104 17.01 14.14 2.54
N GLU A 105 18.09 14.51 1.91
CA GLU A 105 18.36 14.12 0.52
C GLU A 105 18.97 12.72 0.47
N LEU A 106 18.33 11.83 -0.28
CA LEU A 106 18.79 10.47 -0.43
C LEU A 106 20.17 10.44 -1.12
N PRO A 107 21.20 9.82 -0.50
CA PRO A 107 22.53 9.72 -1.11
C PRO A 107 22.48 9.07 -2.48
N GLU A 108 23.32 9.57 -3.41
CA GLU A 108 23.37 9.06 -4.79
C GLU A 108 23.64 7.56 -4.86
N LEU A 109 24.47 7.05 -3.95
CA LEU A 109 24.77 5.61 -3.83
C LEU A 109 23.52 4.74 -3.62
N LEU A 110 22.49 5.27 -2.98
CA LEU A 110 21.27 4.55 -2.61
C LEU A 110 20.10 4.86 -3.55
N ARG A 111 20.21 5.87 -4.40
CA ARG A 111 19.11 6.41 -5.19
C ARG A 111 18.50 5.40 -6.17
N GLU A 112 19.34 4.68 -6.91
CA GLU A 112 18.89 3.73 -7.94
C GLU A 112 18.05 2.60 -7.31
N GLU A 113 18.57 1.93 -6.29
CA GLU A 113 17.87 0.80 -5.66
C GLU A 113 16.67 1.28 -4.83
N SER A 114 16.72 2.46 -4.22
CA SER A 114 15.55 3.05 -3.53
C SER A 114 14.42 3.37 -4.51
N THR A 115 14.73 3.94 -5.66
CA THR A 115 13.74 4.20 -6.72
C THR A 115 13.15 2.90 -7.27
N ARG A 116 13.99 1.86 -7.39
CA ARG A 116 13.56 0.53 -7.82
C ARG A 116 12.59 -0.11 -6.81
N VAL A 117 12.86 0.01 -5.51
CA VAL A 117 11.93 -0.44 -4.46
C VAL A 117 10.60 0.32 -4.56
N ALA A 118 10.63 1.66 -4.69
CA ALA A 118 9.42 2.45 -4.84
C ALA A 118 8.60 2.05 -6.08
N LEU A 119 9.26 1.73 -7.21
CA LEU A 119 8.58 1.18 -8.39
C LEU A 119 7.94 -0.17 -8.11
N LEU A 120 8.61 -1.07 -7.39
CA LEU A 120 8.06 -2.37 -7.05
C LEU A 120 6.86 -2.24 -6.10
N ASN A 121 6.92 -1.36 -5.10
CA ASN A 121 5.79 -1.03 -4.23
C ASN A 121 4.58 -0.54 -5.04
N PHE A 122 4.79 0.38 -5.97
CA PHE A 122 3.73 0.83 -6.89
C PHE A 122 3.12 -0.34 -7.68
N ARG A 123 3.95 -1.23 -8.24
CA ARG A 123 3.46 -2.42 -8.96
C ARG A 123 2.69 -3.39 -8.07
N MET A 124 3.07 -3.53 -6.80
CA MET A 124 2.33 -4.34 -5.84
C MET A 124 0.96 -3.73 -5.54
N CYS A 125 0.84 -2.41 -5.42
CA CYS A 125 -0.46 -1.73 -5.26
C CYS A 125 -1.36 -1.95 -6.49
N GLU A 126 -0.83 -1.83 -7.72
CA GLU A 126 -1.58 -2.14 -8.94
C GLU A 126 -2.09 -3.60 -8.93
N MET A 127 -1.24 -4.54 -8.50
CA MET A 127 -1.63 -5.95 -8.37
C MET A 127 -2.70 -6.17 -7.30
N LEU A 128 -2.64 -5.42 -6.18
CA LEU A 128 -3.66 -5.46 -5.12
C LEU A 128 -5.01 -4.98 -5.66
N LEU A 129 -5.04 -3.86 -6.41
CA LEU A 129 -6.25 -3.35 -7.07
C LEU A 129 -6.84 -4.39 -8.04
N ILE A 130 -6.02 -4.95 -8.92
CA ILE A 130 -6.44 -6.01 -9.85
C ILE A 130 -6.96 -7.25 -9.11
N SER A 131 -6.38 -7.57 -7.94
CA SER A 131 -6.83 -8.69 -7.11
C SER A 131 -8.18 -8.40 -6.47
N PHE A 132 -8.42 -7.19 -6.00
CA PHE A 132 -9.70 -6.75 -5.45
C PHE A 132 -10.81 -6.81 -6.51
N GLU A 133 -10.59 -6.23 -7.69
CA GLU A 133 -11.54 -6.29 -8.80
C GLU A 133 -11.83 -7.74 -9.25
N ALA A 134 -10.81 -8.59 -9.23
CA ALA A 134 -10.97 -10.02 -9.57
C ALA A 134 -11.80 -10.76 -8.52
N MET A 135 -11.62 -10.44 -7.23
CA MET A 135 -12.44 -10.97 -6.13
C MET A 135 -13.91 -10.61 -6.32
N LEU A 136 -14.23 -9.37 -6.66
CA LEU A 136 -15.60 -8.93 -6.91
C LEU A 136 -16.29 -9.72 -8.04
N LYS A 137 -15.50 -10.12 -9.04
CA LYS A 137 -15.96 -10.96 -10.16
C LYS A 137 -15.98 -12.46 -9.84
N GLY A 138 -15.64 -12.85 -8.60
CA GLY A 138 -15.57 -14.25 -8.16
C GLY A 138 -14.42 -15.05 -8.77
N ALA A 139 -13.39 -14.39 -9.27
CA ALA A 139 -12.23 -15.03 -9.89
C ALA A 139 -11.27 -15.64 -8.85
N ASP A 140 -10.40 -16.52 -9.33
CA ASP A 140 -9.32 -17.09 -8.54
C ASP A 140 -8.19 -16.05 -8.37
N LEU A 141 -7.76 -15.82 -7.13
CA LEU A 141 -6.74 -14.84 -6.80
C LEU A 141 -5.32 -15.41 -6.70
N ARG A 142 -5.15 -16.73 -6.73
CA ARG A 142 -3.85 -17.39 -6.44
C ARG A 142 -2.69 -16.86 -7.27
N GLU A 143 -2.87 -16.69 -8.58
CA GLU A 143 -1.80 -16.18 -9.45
C GLU A 143 -1.46 -14.72 -9.19
N LYS A 144 -2.46 -13.90 -8.82
CA LYS A 144 -2.28 -12.48 -8.53
C LYS A 144 -1.54 -12.28 -7.21
N ILE A 145 -1.95 -13.01 -6.18
CA ILE A 145 -1.30 -13.00 -4.86
C ILE A 145 0.13 -13.53 -4.97
N LEU A 146 0.36 -14.60 -5.76
CA LEU A 146 1.71 -15.07 -6.06
C LEU A 146 2.56 -13.98 -6.72
N GLY A 147 1.98 -13.17 -7.61
CA GLY A 147 2.66 -12.02 -8.23
C GLY A 147 3.11 -10.99 -7.19
N ILE A 148 2.28 -10.66 -6.20
CA ILE A 148 2.62 -9.75 -5.09
C ILE A 148 3.79 -10.31 -4.28
N ARG A 149 3.74 -11.58 -3.88
CA ARG A 149 4.82 -12.26 -3.14
C ARG A 149 6.15 -12.31 -3.91
N ILE A 150 6.10 -12.42 -5.24
CA ILE A 150 7.31 -12.35 -6.07
C ILE A 150 7.93 -10.95 -6.03
N TYR A 151 7.12 -9.88 -6.00
CA TYR A 151 7.63 -8.52 -5.88
C TYR A 151 8.16 -8.24 -4.48
N GLU A 152 7.45 -8.66 -3.43
CA GLU A 152 7.91 -8.57 -2.04
C GLU A 152 9.30 -9.23 -1.90
N LYS A 153 9.46 -10.47 -2.36
CA LYS A 153 10.74 -11.18 -2.33
C LYS A 153 11.87 -10.44 -3.05
N LYS A 154 11.58 -9.77 -4.17
CA LYS A 154 12.57 -8.93 -4.86
C LYS A 154 12.96 -7.71 -4.03
N ILE A 155 12.02 -7.12 -3.30
CA ILE A 155 12.28 -5.99 -2.41
C ILE A 155 13.15 -6.44 -1.25
N ASP A 156 12.91 -7.60 -0.67
CA ASP A 156 13.75 -8.19 0.36
C ASP A 156 15.22 -8.37 -0.10
N ASP A 157 15.41 -8.86 -1.32
CA ASP A 157 16.75 -8.99 -1.88
C ASP A 157 17.43 -7.62 -2.06
N ILE A 158 16.70 -6.60 -2.52
CA ILE A 158 17.20 -5.22 -2.66
C ILE A 158 17.46 -4.58 -1.30
N LYS A 159 16.64 -4.83 -0.29
CA LYS A 159 16.78 -4.36 1.09
C LYS A 159 18.18 -4.72 1.64
N LEU A 160 18.62 -5.97 1.44
CA LEU A 160 19.95 -6.39 1.87
C LEU A 160 21.06 -5.56 1.21
N ILE A 161 20.92 -5.22 -0.07
CA ILE A 161 21.88 -4.39 -0.81
C ILE A 161 21.88 -2.97 -0.27
N LEU A 162 20.67 -2.36 -0.13
CA LEU A 162 20.49 -1.01 0.37
C LEU A 162 21.13 -0.80 1.75
N PHE A 163 20.86 -1.70 2.71
CA PHE A 163 21.43 -1.58 4.05
C PHE A 163 22.95 -1.76 4.06
N LYS A 164 23.49 -2.67 3.24
CA LYS A 164 24.93 -2.84 3.08
C LYS A 164 25.62 -1.61 2.46
N ASP A 165 24.97 -0.96 1.50
CA ASP A 165 25.51 0.25 0.88
C ASP A 165 25.32 1.47 1.80
N ALA A 166 24.26 1.51 2.60
CA ALA A 166 24.05 2.54 3.62
C ALA A 166 25.16 2.58 4.68
N GLU A 167 25.78 1.43 5.01
CA GLU A 167 26.95 1.38 5.90
C GLU A 167 28.15 2.21 5.39
N ARG A 168 28.20 2.49 4.08
CA ARG A 168 29.28 3.26 3.44
C ARG A 168 28.97 4.74 3.34
N VAL A 169 27.73 5.15 3.66
CA VAL A 169 27.30 6.54 3.61
C VAL A 169 27.84 7.27 4.83
N PRO A 170 28.66 8.32 4.67
CA PRO A 170 29.10 9.14 5.79
C PRO A 170 27.90 9.92 6.35
N VAL A 171 27.65 9.81 7.65
CA VAL A 171 26.58 10.53 8.35
C VAL A 171 27.19 11.56 9.29
N ALA A 172 26.60 12.75 9.36
CA ALA A 172 27.09 13.85 10.18
C ALA A 172 26.99 13.57 11.70
N ASP A 173 25.89 12.89 12.09
CA ASP A 173 25.61 12.52 13.47
C ASP A 173 24.61 11.36 13.55
N PHE A 174 24.29 10.96 14.79
CA PHE A 174 23.34 9.88 15.06
C PHE A 174 21.97 10.12 14.45
N TRP A 175 21.45 11.35 14.51
CA TRP A 175 20.09 11.64 14.03
C TRP A 175 19.98 11.55 12.52
N VAL A 176 20.99 12.03 11.80
CA VAL A 176 21.07 11.87 10.34
C VAL A 176 21.13 10.40 9.95
N GLY A 177 21.92 9.59 10.66
CA GLY A 177 21.97 8.15 10.44
C GLY A 177 20.64 7.46 10.77
N LYS A 178 19.95 7.90 11.82
CA LYS A 178 18.63 7.41 12.20
C LYS A 178 17.57 7.71 11.13
N ILE A 179 17.51 8.93 10.61
CA ILE A 179 16.60 9.32 9.53
C ILE A 179 16.83 8.47 8.28
N LEU A 180 18.09 8.27 7.88
CA LEU A 180 18.41 7.40 6.75
C LEU A 180 17.94 5.96 6.99
N SER A 181 18.20 5.42 8.18
CA SER A 181 17.77 4.07 8.54
C SER A 181 16.24 3.93 8.52
N ASP A 182 15.51 4.92 9.06
CA ASP A 182 14.04 4.90 9.11
C ASP A 182 13.45 5.03 7.70
N LEU A 183 14.03 5.89 6.85
CA LEU A 183 13.64 6.03 5.45
C LEU A 183 13.78 4.70 4.70
N LEU A 184 14.93 4.03 4.82
CA LEU A 184 15.15 2.74 4.15
C LEU A 184 14.25 1.64 4.72
N THR A 185 14.03 1.64 6.03
CA THR A 185 13.15 0.68 6.71
C THR A 185 11.69 0.87 6.26
N GLY A 186 11.20 2.10 6.25
CA GLY A 186 9.85 2.42 5.80
C GLY A 186 9.67 2.08 4.33
N LEU A 187 10.59 2.54 3.46
CA LEU A 187 10.54 2.28 2.02
C LEU A 187 10.45 0.78 1.68
N THR A 188 11.24 -0.05 2.36
CA THR A 188 11.26 -1.50 2.13
C THR A 188 10.18 -2.24 2.91
N GLY A 189 9.61 -1.67 3.97
CA GLY A 189 8.54 -2.27 4.76
C GLY A 189 7.14 -2.07 4.17
N ILE A 190 6.96 -1.15 3.22
CA ILE A 190 5.70 -0.97 2.49
C ILE A 190 5.25 -2.27 1.83
N SER A 191 6.17 -3.03 1.24
CA SER A 191 5.88 -4.31 0.58
C SER A 191 5.28 -5.35 1.50
N ASP A 192 5.78 -5.43 2.74
CA ASP A 192 5.30 -6.40 3.74
C ASP A 192 3.81 -6.16 4.03
N ILE A 193 3.40 -4.88 4.18
CA ILE A 193 2.01 -4.52 4.48
C ILE A 193 1.10 -4.74 3.25
N ILE A 194 1.59 -4.49 2.02
CA ILE A 194 0.82 -4.80 0.81
C ILE A 194 0.64 -6.32 0.65
N GLU A 195 1.64 -7.13 1.00
CA GLU A 195 1.50 -8.59 1.05
C GLU A 195 0.44 -9.00 2.06
N ASP A 196 0.48 -8.46 3.30
CA ASP A 196 -0.53 -8.69 4.34
C ASP A 196 -1.94 -8.32 3.86
N ALA A 197 -2.11 -7.19 3.16
CA ALA A 197 -3.38 -6.81 2.55
C ALA A 197 -3.85 -7.84 1.51
N SER A 198 -2.94 -8.35 0.68
CA SER A 198 -3.26 -9.36 -0.34
C SER A 198 -3.65 -10.70 0.28
N ASP A 199 -2.98 -11.12 1.34
CA ASP A 199 -3.29 -12.33 2.07
C ASP A 199 -4.65 -12.21 2.77
N HIS A 200 -4.96 -11.05 3.34
CA HIS A 200 -6.27 -10.79 3.94
C HIS A 200 -7.39 -10.78 2.89
N LEU A 201 -7.13 -10.22 1.69
CA LEU A 201 -8.05 -10.29 0.56
C LEU A 201 -8.35 -11.75 0.15
N GLN A 202 -7.36 -12.65 0.23
CA GLN A 202 -7.56 -14.07 0.00
C GLN A 202 -8.47 -14.71 1.05
N ILE A 203 -8.36 -14.29 2.32
CA ILE A 203 -9.25 -14.76 3.40
C ILE A 203 -10.70 -14.38 3.07
N ILE A 204 -10.94 -13.12 2.69
CA ILE A 204 -12.28 -12.65 2.27
C ILE A 204 -12.80 -13.48 1.09
N ASN A 205 -11.96 -13.69 0.08
CA ASN A 205 -12.34 -14.44 -1.12
C ASN A 205 -12.72 -15.91 -0.83
N VAL A 206 -12.02 -16.56 0.09
CA VAL A 206 -12.32 -17.95 0.48
C VAL A 206 -13.55 -18.01 1.39
N GLY A 207 -13.69 -17.09 2.35
CA GLY A 207 -14.81 -17.04 3.28
C GLY A 207 -16.16 -16.71 2.63
N THR A 208 -16.15 -16.21 1.38
CA THR A 208 -17.32 -15.82 0.61
C THR A 208 -17.70 -16.81 -0.51
N ARG A 209 -16.97 -17.90 -0.66
CA ARG A 209 -17.28 -19.01 -1.59
C ARG A 209 -18.15 -20.06 -0.97
#